data_7757f5bb3d2e4db9a63b45011a934906
#
_entry.id   7757f5bb3d2e4db9a63b45011a934906
#
_cell.length_a   1.000
_cell.length_b   1.000
_cell.length_c   1.000
_cell.angle_alpha   90.00
_cell.angle_beta   90.00
_cell.angle_gamma   90.00
#
_symmetry.space_group_name_H-M   'P 1'
#
loop_
_entity.id
_entity.type
_entity.pdbx_description
1 polymer ?
#
loop_
_entity_poly.entity_id
_entity_poly.type
_entity_poly.pdbx_seq_one_letter_code
_entity_poly.pdbx_strand_id
1 'polypeptide(L)'
;MKGYSSKEKVLIFIVAYQAEKTIEDVLSRIPIEIKDEYDIEILIIDDSSVDNTFKKSHSFKTSRNYPFKLTILYNPINLGYGGNQKLGYEYAIINRFDFVVLLHGDGQYAPELLTEMLLPLRNHSAEAVFGSRMIIKGAARKGGMPLYKFIGNKILTHIQNYLLGTDLSEFHSGYRAFSVSALNKIHFNLNTDDFHFDAEIIIQLLIAKVFIKEIPIPTYYGDEISYVNGFVYAYNVLKTTLSAKFQSLGIFYRRKYDLKFSISHTNDYKPKLDFPSPLTYSIKRINKKGAKVIDAGSSKGYMSVFLQKKGFRVTSIDLCEPESVFNLHNYIQHDLNKELWPIDLDQYDYILLLDVIEHLVSPENFIDVLKYQIRKTQSIRIHASTGNVGFIITRFMLLFGQFNYGKRGILDLSHTRLFTFRTFKRLFEQAGFDVEEVCGVPAPFPLAFGKNWVSSMMLWMNQLMIKLSKSLFSYQIFLVIRPRPSTDYLLMRATKSVEEKTRFL
;
A
#
# COMPACT_ATOMS: atom_id res chain seq x y z
N MET A 1 -44.61 -7.67 -6.23
CA MET A 1 -44.53 -6.20 -6.12
C MET A 1 -43.12 -5.80 -6.45
N LYS A 2 -42.86 -5.19 -7.63
CA LYS A 2 -41.56 -4.61 -7.94
C LYS A 2 -41.40 -3.37 -7.06
N GLY A 3 -40.51 -3.42 -6.07
CA GLY A 3 -40.17 -2.26 -5.26
C GLY A 3 -39.68 -1.14 -6.20
N TYR A 4 -40.21 0.05 -6.07
CA TYR A 4 -39.66 1.26 -6.65
C TYR A 4 -38.26 1.41 -6.06
N SER A 5 -37.24 1.04 -6.82
CA SER A 5 -35.86 1.40 -6.48
C SER A 5 -35.82 2.94 -6.48
N SER A 6 -35.53 3.54 -5.34
CA SER A 6 -35.27 4.98 -5.27
C SER A 6 -34.15 5.30 -6.25
N LYS A 7 -34.26 6.39 -7.02
CA LYS A 7 -33.19 6.85 -7.91
C LYS A 7 -31.91 7.12 -7.08
N GLU A 8 -30.78 6.78 -7.65
CA GLU A 8 -29.48 7.13 -7.03
C GLU A 8 -29.36 8.66 -6.95
N LYS A 9 -28.83 9.13 -5.82
CA LYS A 9 -28.60 10.56 -5.57
C LYS A 9 -27.24 10.96 -6.15
N VAL A 10 -27.25 11.92 -7.04
CA VAL A 10 -26.04 12.42 -7.72
C VAL A 10 -25.83 13.89 -7.40
N LEU A 11 -24.62 14.22 -6.95
CA LEU A 11 -24.15 15.58 -6.82
C LEU A 11 -23.36 15.97 -8.06
N ILE A 12 -23.83 16.95 -8.83
CA ILE A 12 -23.02 17.62 -9.84
C ILE A 12 -22.34 18.79 -9.15
N PHE A 13 -21.05 18.61 -8.85
CA PHE A 13 -20.27 19.60 -8.12
C PHE A 13 -19.44 20.45 -9.08
N ILE A 14 -19.65 21.76 -9.06
CA ILE A 14 -18.99 22.76 -9.89
C ILE A 14 -18.03 23.58 -9.03
N VAL A 15 -16.71 23.40 -9.24
CA VAL A 15 -15.71 24.29 -8.67
C VAL A 15 -15.67 25.58 -9.48
N ALA A 16 -15.84 26.72 -8.82
CA ALA A 16 -15.89 28.02 -9.49
C ALA A 16 -14.88 29.01 -8.89
N TYR A 17 -14.08 29.63 -9.75
CA TYR A 17 -13.22 30.75 -9.41
C TYR A 17 -13.03 31.63 -10.65
N GLN A 18 -13.45 32.91 -10.55
CA GLN A 18 -13.42 33.87 -11.66
C GLN A 18 -14.09 33.34 -12.95
N ALA A 19 -15.26 32.74 -12.77
CA ALA A 19 -16.03 32.08 -13.84
C ALA A 19 -17.26 32.88 -14.30
N GLU A 20 -17.30 34.22 -14.09
CA GLU A 20 -18.47 35.02 -14.42
C GLU A 20 -18.88 34.94 -15.88
N LYS A 21 -17.95 34.67 -16.82
CA LYS A 21 -18.23 34.59 -18.26
C LYS A 21 -18.80 33.24 -18.68
N THR A 22 -18.59 32.18 -17.91
CA THR A 22 -18.80 30.80 -18.34
C THR A 22 -19.80 30.03 -17.47
N ILE A 23 -20.01 30.44 -16.20
CA ILE A 23 -20.80 29.66 -15.25
C ILE A 23 -22.26 29.45 -15.69
N GLU A 24 -22.89 30.46 -16.33
CA GLU A 24 -24.26 30.34 -16.83
C GLU A 24 -24.36 29.38 -18.03
N ASP A 25 -23.35 29.38 -18.91
CA ASP A 25 -23.24 28.45 -20.02
C ASP A 25 -23.08 27.02 -19.51
N VAL A 26 -22.17 26.80 -18.58
CA VAL A 26 -21.99 25.49 -17.95
C VAL A 26 -23.30 24.94 -17.37
N LEU A 27 -24.05 25.77 -16.63
CA LEU A 27 -25.33 25.37 -16.05
C LEU A 27 -26.38 25.06 -17.10
N SER A 28 -26.43 25.84 -18.20
CA SER A 28 -27.42 25.67 -19.26
C SER A 28 -27.19 24.44 -20.14
N ARG A 29 -25.95 23.95 -20.19
CA ARG A 29 -25.52 22.77 -20.96
C ARG A 29 -25.69 21.44 -20.20
N ILE A 30 -26.09 21.46 -18.93
CA ILE A 30 -26.39 20.21 -18.19
C ILE A 30 -27.64 19.58 -18.78
N PRO A 31 -27.58 18.31 -19.27
CA PRO A 31 -28.72 17.66 -19.89
C PRO A 31 -29.89 17.52 -18.92
N ILE A 32 -31.09 17.97 -19.33
CA ILE A 32 -32.28 17.93 -18.47
C ILE A 32 -32.77 16.50 -18.28
N GLU A 33 -32.55 15.65 -19.25
CA GLU A 33 -32.96 14.24 -19.28
C GLU A 33 -32.33 13.40 -18.16
N ILE A 34 -31.18 13.83 -17.61
CA ILE A 34 -30.48 13.12 -16.55
C ILE A 34 -31.35 12.99 -15.26
N LYS A 35 -32.30 13.92 -15.03
CA LYS A 35 -33.25 13.85 -13.92
C LYS A 35 -34.21 12.66 -14.00
N ASP A 36 -34.40 12.09 -15.19
CA ASP A 36 -35.29 10.95 -15.38
C ASP A 36 -34.68 9.67 -14.81
N GLU A 37 -33.33 9.64 -14.76
CA GLU A 37 -32.58 8.49 -14.29
C GLU A 37 -32.08 8.64 -12.85
N TYR A 38 -31.77 9.87 -12.40
CA TYR A 38 -31.12 10.16 -11.12
C TYR A 38 -31.84 11.25 -10.33
N ASP A 39 -31.64 11.27 -9.00
CA ASP A 39 -32.00 12.38 -8.11
C ASP A 39 -30.82 13.37 -8.06
N ILE A 40 -30.98 14.50 -8.77
CA ILE A 40 -29.86 15.41 -9.03
C ILE A 40 -29.92 16.65 -8.13
N GLU A 41 -28.77 16.94 -7.51
CA GLU A 41 -28.48 18.27 -6.96
C GLU A 41 -27.22 18.84 -7.61
N ILE A 42 -27.26 20.12 -7.97
CA ILE A 42 -26.10 20.87 -8.46
C ILE A 42 -25.58 21.72 -7.31
N LEU A 43 -24.29 21.57 -7.01
CA LEU A 43 -23.58 22.36 -6.02
C LEU A 43 -22.55 23.23 -6.72
N ILE A 44 -22.65 24.55 -6.57
CA ILE A 44 -21.59 25.47 -6.94
C ILE A 44 -20.88 25.93 -5.68
N ILE A 45 -19.55 25.83 -5.63
CA ILE A 45 -18.76 26.47 -4.57
C ILE A 45 -17.82 27.47 -5.23
N ASP A 46 -18.13 28.76 -5.00
CA ASP A 46 -17.30 29.88 -5.43
C ASP A 46 -16.16 30.08 -4.43
N ASP A 47 -14.93 29.93 -4.92
CA ASP A 47 -13.71 30.01 -4.10
C ASP A 47 -13.21 31.44 -3.92
N SER A 48 -14.08 32.32 -3.39
CA SER A 48 -13.77 33.73 -3.10
C SER A 48 -13.41 34.52 -4.39
N SER A 49 -14.21 34.37 -5.44
CA SER A 49 -14.03 35.14 -6.67
C SER A 49 -14.18 36.63 -6.43
N VAL A 50 -13.34 37.41 -7.09
CA VAL A 50 -13.40 38.88 -7.07
C VAL A 50 -14.30 39.48 -8.15
N ASP A 51 -14.71 38.63 -9.12
CA ASP A 51 -15.64 38.97 -10.19
C ASP A 51 -17.12 38.70 -9.80
N ASN A 52 -18.03 38.74 -10.77
CA ASN A 52 -19.45 38.50 -10.51
C ASN A 52 -19.87 37.00 -10.55
N THR A 53 -18.94 36.05 -10.39
CA THR A 53 -19.25 34.60 -10.44
C THR A 53 -20.39 34.23 -9.50
N PHE A 54 -20.30 34.60 -8.22
CA PHE A 54 -21.35 34.30 -7.22
C PHE A 54 -22.69 34.94 -7.60
N LYS A 55 -22.65 36.25 -7.96
CA LYS A 55 -23.86 37.00 -8.33
C LYS A 55 -24.57 36.38 -9.52
N LYS A 56 -23.83 35.98 -10.59
CA LYS A 56 -24.38 35.32 -11.77
C LYS A 56 -24.96 33.96 -11.45
N SER A 57 -24.27 33.17 -10.66
CA SER A 57 -24.79 31.88 -10.19
C SER A 57 -26.10 32.04 -9.41
N HIS A 58 -26.15 33.03 -8.52
CA HIS A 58 -27.36 33.32 -7.75
C HIS A 58 -28.52 33.87 -8.61
N SER A 59 -28.22 34.75 -9.56
CA SER A 59 -29.22 35.27 -10.50
C SER A 59 -29.77 34.18 -11.39
N PHE A 60 -28.96 33.25 -11.86
CA PHE A 60 -29.38 32.08 -12.64
C PHE A 60 -30.38 31.23 -11.87
N LYS A 61 -30.12 31.00 -10.57
CA LYS A 61 -31.03 30.27 -9.68
C LYS A 61 -32.40 30.95 -9.54
N THR A 62 -32.41 32.25 -9.43
CA THR A 62 -33.62 33.01 -9.13
C THR A 62 -34.46 33.40 -10.34
N SER A 63 -33.80 33.60 -11.51
CA SER A 63 -34.44 34.12 -12.71
C SER A 63 -34.96 33.03 -13.68
N ARG A 64 -34.62 31.78 -13.47
CA ARG A 64 -35.01 30.67 -14.36
C ARG A 64 -35.75 29.58 -13.58
N ASN A 65 -36.77 29.00 -14.19
CA ASN A 65 -37.38 27.77 -13.70
C ASN A 65 -36.46 26.58 -13.99
N TYR A 66 -35.32 26.54 -13.27
CA TYR A 66 -34.28 25.55 -13.50
C TYR A 66 -34.75 24.19 -12.95
N PRO A 67 -34.62 23.10 -13.70
CA PRO A 67 -35.22 21.82 -13.37
C PRO A 67 -34.53 21.05 -12.25
N PHE A 68 -33.38 21.53 -11.78
CA PHE A 68 -32.58 20.89 -10.76
C PHE A 68 -32.51 21.70 -9.47
N LYS A 69 -32.38 21.02 -8.34
CA LYS A 69 -32.01 21.68 -7.08
C LYS A 69 -30.63 22.28 -7.22
N LEU A 70 -30.51 23.59 -7.05
CA LEU A 70 -29.23 24.32 -7.16
C LEU A 70 -28.84 24.92 -5.81
N THR A 71 -27.74 24.44 -5.26
CA THR A 71 -27.11 24.96 -4.03
C THR A 71 -25.87 25.76 -4.40
N ILE A 72 -25.72 26.95 -3.85
CA ILE A 72 -24.60 27.84 -4.12
C ILE A 72 -23.95 28.22 -2.80
N LEU A 73 -22.68 27.93 -2.66
CA LEU A 73 -21.85 28.26 -1.52
C LEU A 73 -20.76 29.26 -1.94
N TYR A 74 -20.27 30.03 -0.99
CA TYR A 74 -19.19 31.00 -1.17
C TYR A 74 -18.15 30.82 -0.08
N ASN A 75 -16.90 30.60 -0.46
CA ASN A 75 -15.81 30.53 0.50
C ASN A 75 -15.40 31.95 0.93
N PRO A 76 -15.31 32.24 2.24
CA PRO A 76 -14.92 33.58 2.72
C PRO A 76 -13.46 33.94 2.41
N ILE A 77 -12.64 32.92 2.13
CA ILE A 77 -11.25 33.02 1.68
C ILE A 77 -11.03 32.03 0.55
N ASN A 78 -10.11 32.33 -0.37
CA ASN A 78 -9.72 31.40 -1.42
C ASN A 78 -8.96 30.22 -0.78
N LEU A 79 -9.52 29.01 -0.93
CA LEU A 79 -8.96 27.76 -0.40
C LEU A 79 -8.06 27.04 -1.42
N GLY A 80 -8.04 27.52 -2.65
CA GLY A 80 -7.36 26.88 -3.75
C GLY A 80 -8.14 25.70 -4.36
N TYR A 81 -7.68 25.24 -5.51
CA TYR A 81 -8.34 24.23 -6.32
C TYR A 81 -8.63 22.92 -5.55
N GLY A 82 -7.61 22.40 -4.85
CA GLY A 82 -7.77 21.19 -4.03
C GLY A 82 -8.62 21.43 -2.78
N GLY A 83 -8.47 22.62 -2.16
CA GLY A 83 -9.27 23.00 -0.99
C GLY A 83 -10.76 23.06 -1.30
N ASN A 84 -11.12 23.66 -2.42
CA ASN A 84 -12.51 23.73 -2.89
C ASN A 84 -13.07 22.32 -3.21
N GLN A 85 -12.28 21.45 -3.86
CA GLN A 85 -12.70 20.07 -4.11
C GLN A 85 -13.00 19.28 -2.83
N LYS A 86 -12.20 19.47 -1.77
CA LYS A 86 -12.44 18.81 -0.47
C LYS A 86 -13.81 19.14 0.08
N LEU A 87 -14.23 20.40 -0.01
CA LEU A 87 -15.56 20.84 0.47
C LEU A 87 -16.68 20.17 -0.30
N GLY A 88 -16.59 20.08 -1.63
CA GLY A 88 -17.60 19.44 -2.44
C GLY A 88 -17.70 17.94 -2.18
N TYR A 89 -16.59 17.24 -2.00
CA TYR A 89 -16.62 15.82 -1.66
C TYR A 89 -17.14 15.57 -0.24
N GLU A 90 -16.77 16.43 0.72
CA GLU A 90 -17.32 16.35 2.09
C GLU A 90 -18.84 16.62 2.09
N TYR A 91 -19.30 17.60 1.29
CA TYR A 91 -20.72 17.87 1.10
C TYR A 91 -21.46 16.63 0.57
N ALA A 92 -20.89 15.94 -0.42
CA ALA A 92 -21.47 14.71 -0.96
C ALA A 92 -21.60 13.60 0.10
N ILE A 93 -20.58 13.45 0.96
CA ILE A 93 -20.56 12.46 2.03
C ILE A 93 -21.61 12.78 3.11
N ILE A 94 -21.62 14.00 3.62
CA ILE A 94 -22.52 14.43 4.70
C ILE A 94 -23.99 14.32 4.26
N ASN A 95 -24.29 14.70 3.02
CA ASN A 95 -25.66 14.66 2.47
C ASN A 95 -26.04 13.31 1.87
N ARG A 96 -25.19 12.28 2.01
CA ARG A 96 -25.43 10.89 1.61
C ARG A 96 -25.81 10.74 0.14
N PHE A 97 -25.03 11.37 -0.74
CA PHE A 97 -25.10 11.11 -2.16
C PHE A 97 -24.48 9.74 -2.48
N ASP A 98 -24.95 9.11 -3.56
CA ASP A 98 -24.38 7.87 -4.07
C ASP A 98 -23.17 8.16 -4.95
N PHE A 99 -23.28 9.18 -5.79
CA PHE A 99 -22.25 9.60 -6.73
C PHE A 99 -21.99 11.11 -6.66
N VAL A 100 -20.78 11.51 -6.99
CA VAL A 100 -20.39 12.91 -7.19
C VAL A 100 -19.62 13.05 -8.51
N VAL A 101 -20.01 14.03 -9.33
CA VAL A 101 -19.31 14.38 -10.56
C VAL A 101 -18.75 15.77 -10.42
N LEU A 102 -17.43 15.92 -10.67
CA LEU A 102 -16.72 17.20 -10.66
C LEU A 102 -16.78 17.83 -12.03
N LEU A 103 -17.32 19.02 -12.12
CA LEU A 103 -17.25 19.93 -13.27
C LEU A 103 -16.50 21.21 -12.89
N HIS A 104 -15.98 21.91 -13.89
CA HIS A 104 -15.33 23.19 -13.70
C HIS A 104 -16.22 24.33 -14.22
N GLY A 105 -16.26 25.42 -13.48
CA GLY A 105 -17.05 26.61 -13.82
C GLY A 105 -16.49 27.39 -15.04
N ASP A 106 -15.26 27.10 -15.48
CA ASP A 106 -14.59 27.68 -16.63
C ASP A 106 -15.08 27.16 -18.00
N GLY A 107 -15.92 26.14 -17.99
CA GLY A 107 -16.52 25.58 -19.22
C GLY A 107 -15.61 24.67 -20.05
N GLN A 108 -14.41 24.34 -19.56
CA GLN A 108 -13.46 23.48 -20.30
C GLN A 108 -13.96 22.06 -20.51
N TYR A 109 -14.84 21.56 -19.64
CA TYR A 109 -15.41 20.23 -19.72
C TYR A 109 -16.83 20.25 -20.25
N ALA A 110 -17.22 19.17 -20.92
CA ALA A 110 -18.53 19.03 -21.57
C ALA A 110 -19.57 18.46 -20.58
N PRO A 111 -20.49 19.28 -20.03
CA PRO A 111 -21.56 18.78 -19.18
C PRO A 111 -22.45 17.75 -19.88
N GLU A 112 -22.51 17.76 -21.19
CA GLU A 112 -23.27 16.83 -22.04
C GLU A 112 -22.86 15.37 -21.84
N LEU A 113 -21.65 15.10 -21.34
CA LEU A 113 -21.14 13.76 -21.07
C LEU A 113 -21.43 13.24 -19.66
N LEU A 114 -22.28 13.93 -18.89
CA LEU A 114 -22.62 13.51 -17.53
C LEU A 114 -23.22 12.10 -17.48
N THR A 115 -24.06 11.75 -18.45
CA THR A 115 -24.65 10.40 -18.52
C THR A 115 -23.60 9.32 -18.72
N GLU A 116 -22.65 9.56 -19.65
CA GLU A 116 -21.54 8.64 -19.93
C GLU A 116 -20.59 8.51 -18.73
N MET A 117 -20.35 9.61 -17.99
CA MET A 117 -19.55 9.60 -16.77
C MET A 117 -20.21 8.81 -15.64
N LEU A 118 -21.54 8.84 -15.52
CA LEU A 118 -22.30 8.18 -14.45
C LEU A 118 -22.57 6.70 -14.75
N LEU A 119 -22.73 6.33 -16.01
CA LEU A 119 -23.10 4.98 -16.42
C LEU A 119 -22.22 3.87 -15.84
N PRO A 120 -20.87 3.98 -15.82
CA PRO A 120 -20.02 2.96 -15.23
C PRO A 120 -20.18 2.84 -13.71
N LEU A 121 -20.49 3.94 -13.01
CA LEU A 121 -20.75 3.93 -11.57
C LEU A 121 -22.07 3.21 -11.25
N ARG A 122 -23.12 3.54 -12.00
CA ARG A 122 -24.48 2.98 -11.83
C ARG A 122 -24.52 1.47 -12.07
N ASN A 123 -23.82 0.98 -13.08
CA ASN A 123 -23.77 -0.44 -13.38
C ASN A 123 -22.68 -1.19 -12.61
N HIS A 124 -22.04 -0.55 -11.64
CA HIS A 124 -20.97 -1.08 -10.79
C HIS A 124 -19.75 -1.63 -11.56
N SER A 125 -19.56 -1.19 -12.83
CA SER A 125 -18.37 -1.53 -13.61
C SER A 125 -17.16 -0.65 -13.32
N ALA A 126 -17.34 0.39 -12.49
CA ALA A 126 -16.28 1.22 -11.92
C ALA A 126 -16.74 1.84 -10.61
N GLU A 127 -15.80 2.25 -9.77
CA GLU A 127 -16.05 3.05 -8.56
C GLU A 127 -15.58 4.51 -8.74
N ALA A 128 -14.75 4.75 -9.75
CA ALA A 128 -14.33 6.08 -10.20
C ALA A 128 -14.26 6.11 -11.73
N VAL A 129 -14.65 7.24 -12.33
CA VAL A 129 -14.62 7.45 -13.79
C VAL A 129 -13.87 8.74 -14.09
N PHE A 130 -12.88 8.65 -14.97
CA PHE A 130 -12.06 9.79 -15.37
C PHE A 130 -12.28 10.10 -16.84
N GLY A 131 -12.59 11.36 -17.12
CA GLY A 131 -12.61 11.87 -18.48
C GLY A 131 -11.17 12.07 -18.99
N SER A 132 -10.80 11.44 -20.10
CA SER A 132 -9.47 11.58 -20.67
C SER A 132 -9.52 12.17 -22.08
N ARG A 133 -8.70 13.18 -22.30
CA ARG A 133 -8.48 13.82 -23.60
C ARG A 133 -7.46 13.07 -24.46
N MET A 134 -6.79 12.08 -23.89
CA MET A 134 -5.64 11.39 -24.47
C MET A 134 -5.99 9.99 -25.03
N ILE A 135 -7.16 9.44 -24.73
CA ILE A 135 -7.61 8.13 -25.24
C ILE A 135 -7.67 8.13 -26.76
N ILE A 136 -8.32 9.13 -27.34
CA ILE A 136 -8.44 9.23 -28.80
C ILE A 136 -7.18 9.89 -29.35
N LYS A 137 -6.41 9.12 -30.11
CA LYS A 137 -5.14 9.58 -30.68
C LYS A 137 -5.32 10.86 -31.53
N GLY A 138 -4.62 11.91 -31.14
CA GLY A 138 -4.65 13.20 -31.83
C GLY A 138 -5.82 14.12 -31.46
N ALA A 139 -6.86 13.67 -30.74
CA ALA A 139 -8.01 14.50 -30.37
C ALA A 139 -7.60 15.72 -29.53
N ALA A 140 -6.71 15.54 -28.55
CA ALA A 140 -6.23 16.62 -27.71
C ALA A 140 -5.58 17.77 -28.52
N ARG A 141 -4.79 17.43 -29.54
CA ARG A 141 -4.15 18.43 -30.41
C ARG A 141 -5.15 19.10 -31.34
N LYS A 142 -6.11 18.36 -31.90
CA LYS A 142 -7.20 18.90 -32.69
C LYS A 142 -8.10 19.87 -31.90
N GLY A 143 -8.28 19.60 -30.60
CA GLY A 143 -9.03 20.46 -29.68
C GLY A 143 -8.26 21.63 -29.11
N GLY A 144 -7.09 21.99 -29.70
CA GLY A 144 -6.33 23.21 -29.36
C GLY A 144 -5.30 23.03 -28.21
N MET A 145 -5.09 21.82 -27.67
CA MET A 145 -4.09 21.65 -26.61
C MET A 145 -2.69 22.08 -27.08
N PRO A 146 -2.01 23.02 -26.39
CA PRO A 146 -0.65 23.44 -26.74
C PRO A 146 0.34 22.29 -26.75
N LEU A 147 1.30 22.30 -27.68
CA LEU A 147 2.24 21.19 -27.88
C LEU A 147 3.02 20.85 -26.60
N TYR A 148 3.50 21.87 -25.89
CA TYR A 148 4.25 21.68 -24.65
C TYR A 148 3.40 21.02 -23.53
N LYS A 149 2.09 21.38 -23.44
CA LYS A 149 1.15 20.75 -22.49
C LYS A 149 0.90 19.29 -22.89
N PHE A 150 0.74 19.02 -24.18
CA PHE A 150 0.53 17.66 -24.71
C PHE A 150 1.73 16.75 -24.43
N ILE A 151 2.95 17.23 -24.70
CA ILE A 151 4.19 16.48 -24.45
C ILE A 151 4.39 16.29 -22.94
N GLY A 152 4.24 17.36 -22.15
CA GLY A 152 4.38 17.32 -20.70
C GLY A 152 3.40 16.35 -20.06
N ASN A 153 2.13 16.36 -20.45
CA ASN A 153 1.10 15.43 -20.00
C ASN A 153 1.52 13.96 -20.28
N LYS A 154 1.94 13.66 -21.51
CA LYS A 154 2.39 12.30 -21.87
C LYS A 154 3.59 11.83 -21.05
N ILE A 155 4.59 12.69 -20.87
CA ILE A 155 5.79 12.34 -20.10
C ILE A 155 5.42 12.07 -18.64
N LEU A 156 4.66 12.98 -18.01
CA LEU A 156 4.24 12.83 -16.63
C LEU A 156 3.36 11.59 -16.44
N THR A 157 2.37 11.39 -17.30
CA THR A 157 1.51 10.19 -17.28
C THR A 157 2.33 8.91 -17.41
N HIS A 158 3.30 8.86 -18.31
CA HIS A 158 4.17 7.69 -18.48
C HIS A 158 4.99 7.40 -17.21
N ILE A 159 5.59 8.42 -16.60
CA ILE A 159 6.35 8.28 -15.36
C ILE A 159 5.45 7.83 -14.21
N GLN A 160 4.25 8.41 -14.08
CA GLN A 160 3.28 8.02 -13.04
C GLN A 160 2.83 6.58 -13.22
N ASN A 161 2.47 6.16 -14.43
CA ASN A 161 2.11 4.77 -14.73
C ASN A 161 3.22 3.80 -14.34
N TYR A 162 4.47 4.10 -14.73
CA TYR A 162 5.62 3.26 -14.39
C TYR A 162 5.84 3.14 -12.88
N LEU A 163 5.78 4.26 -12.15
CA LEU A 163 6.02 4.27 -10.71
C LEU A 163 4.87 3.65 -9.90
N LEU A 164 3.64 3.84 -10.35
CA LEU A 164 2.44 3.37 -9.64
C LEU A 164 1.97 1.99 -10.11
N GLY A 165 2.48 1.49 -11.24
CA GLY A 165 2.10 0.19 -11.80
C GLY A 165 0.70 0.20 -12.43
N THR A 166 0.36 1.26 -13.16
CA THR A 166 -0.92 1.46 -13.84
C THR A 166 -0.72 1.76 -15.32
N ASP A 167 -1.81 1.88 -16.07
CA ASP A 167 -1.82 2.19 -17.51
C ASP A 167 -2.86 3.24 -17.90
N LEU A 168 -3.15 4.19 -16.99
CA LEU A 168 -4.06 5.30 -17.28
C LEU A 168 -3.57 6.12 -18.50
N SER A 169 -4.50 6.53 -19.33
CA SER A 169 -4.19 7.35 -20.51
C SER A 169 -3.88 8.80 -20.15
N GLU A 170 -4.45 9.31 -19.04
CA GLU A 170 -4.25 10.67 -18.55
C GLU A 170 -4.45 10.78 -17.03
N PHE A 171 -3.52 11.48 -16.34
CA PHE A 171 -3.65 11.84 -14.92
C PHE A 171 -4.12 13.26 -14.67
N HIS A 172 -4.10 14.11 -15.72
CA HIS A 172 -4.16 15.57 -15.57
C HIS A 172 -5.46 16.19 -16.11
N SER A 173 -6.51 15.40 -16.24
CA SER A 173 -7.87 15.87 -16.49
C SER A 173 -8.63 16.06 -15.18
N GLY A 174 -9.38 17.16 -15.05
CA GLY A 174 -10.21 17.44 -13.87
C GLY A 174 -11.65 16.92 -13.99
N TYR A 175 -12.08 16.39 -15.13
CA TYR A 175 -13.43 15.83 -15.27
C TYR A 175 -13.51 14.44 -14.69
N ARG A 176 -14.15 14.31 -13.51
CA ARG A 176 -14.13 13.06 -12.74
C ARG A 176 -15.45 12.79 -12.07
N ALA A 177 -15.79 11.52 -11.99
CA ALA A 177 -16.94 11.05 -11.22
C ALA A 177 -16.48 9.98 -10.23
N PHE A 178 -17.05 9.99 -9.04
CA PHE A 178 -16.72 9.06 -7.98
C PHE A 178 -17.98 8.50 -7.35
N SER A 179 -17.96 7.23 -6.96
CA SER A 179 -18.88 6.75 -5.94
C SER A 179 -18.46 7.34 -4.58
N VAL A 180 -19.40 7.77 -3.78
CA VAL A 180 -19.13 8.30 -2.44
C VAL A 180 -18.51 7.21 -1.55
N SER A 181 -18.83 5.94 -1.81
CA SER A 181 -18.17 4.81 -1.14
C SER A 181 -16.67 4.74 -1.41
N ALA A 182 -16.21 5.06 -2.63
CA ALA A 182 -14.77 5.12 -2.95
C ALA A 182 -14.08 6.27 -2.21
N LEU A 183 -14.71 7.45 -2.15
CA LEU A 183 -14.18 8.60 -1.41
C LEU A 183 -14.07 8.31 0.09
N ASN A 184 -14.97 7.54 0.65
CA ASN A 184 -14.94 7.13 2.06
C ASN A 184 -13.78 6.18 2.39
N LYS A 185 -13.16 5.51 1.40
CA LYS A 185 -12.00 4.64 1.61
C LYS A 185 -10.70 5.40 1.81
N ILE A 186 -10.62 6.68 1.41
CA ILE A 186 -9.39 7.45 1.28
C ILE A 186 -9.38 8.71 2.15
N HIS A 187 -8.21 9.21 2.46
CA HIS A 187 -8.01 10.44 3.24
C HIS A 187 -7.82 11.67 2.32
N PHE A 188 -8.78 11.94 1.42
CA PHE A 188 -8.68 13.08 0.50
C PHE A 188 -8.56 14.44 1.23
N ASN A 189 -9.10 14.54 2.43
CA ASN A 189 -8.99 15.72 3.29
C ASN A 189 -7.55 16.07 3.70
N LEU A 190 -6.61 15.08 3.65
CA LEU A 190 -5.18 15.28 3.93
C LEU A 190 -4.36 15.64 2.67
N ASN A 191 -5.00 15.74 1.52
CA ASN A 191 -4.35 16.14 0.28
C ASN A 191 -4.06 17.64 0.26
N THR A 192 -3.23 18.06 -0.70
CA THR A 192 -2.91 19.47 -0.92
C THR A 192 -4.14 20.29 -1.27
N ASP A 193 -4.08 21.61 -1.04
CA ASP A 193 -5.10 22.54 -1.50
C ASP A 193 -4.83 23.06 -2.93
N ASP A 194 -3.65 22.74 -3.48
CA ASP A 194 -3.17 23.19 -4.79
C ASP A 194 -3.60 22.24 -5.94
N PHE A 195 -3.24 22.56 -7.18
CA PHE A 195 -3.61 21.84 -8.41
C PHE A 195 -3.18 20.37 -8.46
N HIS A 196 -2.09 19.97 -7.78
CA HIS A 196 -1.67 18.57 -7.74
C HIS A 196 -2.51 17.70 -6.81
N PHE A 197 -3.59 18.23 -6.21
CA PHE A 197 -4.62 17.46 -5.52
C PHE A 197 -5.11 16.29 -6.38
N ASP A 198 -5.29 16.53 -7.67
CA ASP A 198 -5.74 15.55 -8.64
C ASP A 198 -4.81 14.33 -8.74
N ALA A 199 -3.51 14.53 -8.68
CA ALA A 199 -2.55 13.43 -8.64
C ALA A 199 -2.61 12.67 -7.30
N GLU A 200 -2.79 13.38 -6.19
CA GLU A 200 -2.86 12.77 -4.87
C GLU A 200 -4.09 11.89 -4.67
N ILE A 201 -5.26 12.36 -5.11
CA ILE A 201 -6.49 11.58 -4.99
C ILE A 201 -6.44 10.31 -5.87
N ILE A 202 -5.87 10.39 -7.09
CA ILE A 202 -5.67 9.19 -7.94
C ILE A 202 -4.78 8.18 -7.23
N ILE A 203 -3.65 8.62 -6.68
CA ILE A 203 -2.74 7.75 -5.93
C ILE A 203 -3.46 7.05 -4.77
N GLN A 204 -4.27 7.78 -4.02
CA GLN A 204 -5.05 7.21 -2.93
C GLN A 204 -6.07 6.16 -3.40
N LEU A 205 -6.78 6.44 -4.50
CA LEU A 205 -7.73 5.49 -5.10
C LEU A 205 -7.03 4.22 -5.59
N LEU A 206 -5.85 4.34 -6.21
CA LEU A 206 -5.03 3.19 -6.62
C LEU A 206 -4.57 2.35 -5.41
N ILE A 207 -4.13 3.01 -4.33
CA ILE A 207 -3.78 2.34 -3.08
C ILE A 207 -5.00 1.62 -2.47
N ALA A 208 -6.18 2.24 -2.57
CA ALA A 208 -7.44 1.65 -2.12
C ALA A 208 -7.97 0.54 -3.04
N LYS A 209 -7.26 0.24 -4.14
CA LYS A 209 -7.67 -0.73 -5.18
C LYS A 209 -9.06 -0.41 -5.74
N VAL A 210 -9.39 0.87 -5.83
CA VAL A 210 -10.63 1.34 -6.46
C VAL A 210 -10.54 1.07 -7.95
N PHE A 211 -11.60 0.49 -8.51
CA PHE A 211 -11.67 0.22 -9.94
C PHE A 211 -11.98 1.52 -10.72
N ILE A 212 -11.00 1.99 -11.49
CA ILE A 212 -11.05 3.22 -12.26
C ILE A 212 -11.31 2.90 -13.73
N LYS A 213 -12.26 3.59 -14.35
CA LYS A 213 -12.52 3.55 -15.78
C LYS A 213 -12.28 4.91 -16.41
N GLU A 214 -11.67 4.94 -17.59
CA GLU A 214 -11.52 6.16 -18.37
C GLU A 214 -12.54 6.20 -19.50
N ILE A 215 -13.07 7.39 -19.78
CA ILE A 215 -13.89 7.66 -20.96
C ILE A 215 -13.29 8.81 -21.78
N PRO A 216 -13.41 8.78 -23.12
CA PRO A 216 -12.90 9.86 -23.95
C PRO A 216 -13.76 11.11 -23.77
N ILE A 217 -13.10 12.26 -23.57
CA ILE A 217 -13.76 13.56 -23.52
C ILE A 217 -13.19 14.50 -24.60
N PRO A 218 -14.00 15.43 -25.12
CA PRO A 218 -13.50 16.44 -26.02
C PRO A 218 -12.49 17.36 -25.31
N THR A 219 -11.60 17.90 -26.08
CA THR A 219 -10.63 18.90 -25.62
C THR A 219 -11.06 20.26 -26.17
N TYR A 220 -11.20 21.22 -25.26
CA TYR A 220 -11.44 22.59 -25.62
C TYR A 220 -10.40 23.50 -24.95
N TYR A 221 -9.66 24.26 -25.75
CA TYR A 221 -8.76 25.31 -25.30
C TYR A 221 -9.16 26.60 -26.02
N GLY A 222 -9.83 27.48 -25.30
CA GLY A 222 -10.23 28.82 -25.76
C GLY A 222 -9.35 29.92 -25.14
N ASP A 223 -9.99 31.05 -24.82
CA ASP A 223 -9.33 32.22 -24.22
C ASP A 223 -9.17 32.14 -22.68
N GLU A 224 -9.24 30.94 -22.11
CA GLU A 224 -9.17 30.76 -20.66
C GLU A 224 -7.77 31.03 -20.11
N ILE A 225 -7.72 31.72 -18.96
CA ILE A 225 -6.47 31.99 -18.24
C ILE A 225 -6.07 30.76 -17.44
N SER A 226 -4.95 30.13 -17.83
CA SER A 226 -4.40 29.04 -17.03
C SER A 226 -3.58 29.59 -15.87
N TYR A 227 -4.06 29.43 -14.65
CA TYR A 227 -3.35 29.83 -13.43
C TYR A 227 -2.25 28.84 -13.01
N VAL A 228 -2.08 27.74 -13.72
CA VAL A 228 -1.14 26.67 -13.37
C VAL A 228 0.25 26.96 -13.91
N ASN A 229 1.23 27.10 -13.02
CA ASN A 229 2.64 27.08 -13.42
C ASN A 229 3.04 25.62 -13.71
N GLY A 230 3.24 25.30 -14.99
CA GLY A 230 3.48 23.93 -15.45
C GLY A 230 4.72 23.25 -14.84
N PHE A 231 5.81 23.99 -14.59
CA PHE A 231 7.03 23.45 -13.99
C PHE A 231 6.83 23.10 -12.51
N VAL A 232 6.23 24.01 -11.75
CA VAL A 232 5.92 23.80 -10.32
C VAL A 232 4.93 22.64 -10.17
N TYR A 233 3.91 22.59 -11.02
CA TYR A 233 2.96 21.50 -11.07
C TYR A 233 3.65 20.16 -11.35
N ALA A 234 4.46 20.06 -12.39
CA ALA A 234 5.20 18.85 -12.74
C ALA A 234 6.11 18.37 -11.61
N TYR A 235 6.84 19.29 -10.97
CA TYR A 235 7.67 18.98 -9.80
C TYR A 235 6.84 18.40 -8.64
N ASN A 236 5.71 19.05 -8.31
CA ASN A 236 4.85 18.60 -7.23
C ASN A 236 4.21 17.23 -7.51
N VAL A 237 3.77 16.99 -8.74
CA VAL A 237 3.25 15.70 -9.20
C VAL A 237 4.31 14.60 -9.07
N LEU A 238 5.53 14.84 -9.55
CA LEU A 238 6.63 13.87 -9.43
C LEU A 238 7.00 13.61 -7.96
N LYS A 239 7.13 14.66 -7.16
CA LYS A 239 7.41 14.56 -5.72
C LYS A 239 6.36 13.73 -4.98
N THR A 240 5.08 13.96 -5.28
CA THR A 240 3.95 13.22 -4.70
C THR A 240 3.97 11.76 -5.13
N THR A 241 4.17 11.48 -6.43
CA THR A 241 4.24 10.12 -6.97
C THR A 241 5.42 9.33 -6.39
N LEU A 242 6.61 9.93 -6.34
CA LEU A 242 7.79 9.33 -5.71
C LEU A 242 7.57 9.07 -4.21
N SER A 243 6.93 10.03 -3.51
CA SER A 243 6.63 9.86 -2.09
C SER A 243 5.70 8.66 -1.82
N ALA A 244 4.68 8.47 -2.66
CA ALA A 244 3.79 7.30 -2.58
C ALA A 244 4.55 6.00 -2.90
N LYS A 245 5.41 6.02 -3.93
CA LYS A 245 6.28 4.88 -4.25
C LYS A 245 7.20 4.53 -3.10
N PHE A 246 7.87 5.49 -2.49
CA PHE A 246 8.74 5.25 -1.34
C PHE A 246 7.98 4.72 -0.13
N GLN A 247 6.76 5.20 0.13
CA GLN A 247 5.91 4.61 1.17
C GLN A 247 5.56 3.15 0.88
N SER A 248 5.26 2.81 -0.37
CA SER A 248 4.99 1.41 -0.74
C SER A 248 6.20 0.49 -0.50
N LEU A 249 7.42 1.05 -0.46
CA LEU A 249 8.67 0.38 -0.13
C LEU A 249 9.03 0.44 1.37
N GLY A 250 8.20 1.08 2.21
CA GLY A 250 8.46 1.25 3.63
C GLY A 250 9.58 2.26 3.95
N ILE A 251 9.98 3.14 3.01
CA ILE A 251 11.09 4.09 3.20
C ILE A 251 10.59 5.35 3.91
N PHE A 252 9.46 5.90 3.48
CA PHE A 252 8.82 7.06 4.11
C PHE A 252 7.37 6.74 4.41
N TYR A 253 6.80 7.43 5.40
CA TYR A 253 5.40 7.29 5.78
C TYR A 253 4.67 8.63 5.71
N ARG A 254 3.51 8.63 5.05
CA ARG A 254 2.58 9.75 5.03
C ARG A 254 1.17 9.24 5.25
N ARG A 255 0.52 9.70 6.31
CA ARG A 255 -0.81 9.26 6.70
C ARG A 255 -1.87 9.37 5.59
N LYS A 256 -1.76 10.33 4.69
CA LYS A 256 -2.69 10.47 3.57
C LYS A 256 -2.73 9.29 2.61
N TYR A 257 -1.68 8.44 2.58
CA TYR A 257 -1.64 7.22 1.77
C TYR A 257 -2.07 5.97 2.53
N ASP A 258 -2.63 6.13 3.73
CA ASP A 258 -3.32 5.05 4.42
C ASP A 258 -4.78 4.96 3.98
N LEU A 259 -5.37 3.79 4.17
CA LEU A 259 -6.80 3.60 3.97
C LEU A 259 -7.56 3.99 5.24
N LYS A 260 -8.70 4.67 5.10
CA LYS A 260 -9.64 4.84 6.19
C LYS A 260 -10.17 3.45 6.61
N PHE A 261 -10.27 3.23 7.91
CA PHE A 261 -10.86 2.01 8.50
C PHE A 261 -10.21 0.68 8.12
N SER A 262 -8.95 0.68 7.69
CA SER A 262 -8.20 -0.55 7.41
C SER A 262 -7.71 -1.19 8.73
N ILE A 263 -8.60 -1.91 9.43
CA ILE A 263 -8.24 -2.72 10.61
C ILE A 263 -7.77 -4.13 10.18
N SER A 264 -7.99 -4.53 8.94
CA SER A 264 -7.59 -5.85 8.49
C SER A 264 -6.10 -5.92 8.15
N HIS A 265 -5.34 -6.60 8.99
CA HIS A 265 -3.99 -7.07 8.73
C HIS A 265 -3.94 -8.20 7.68
N THR A 266 -4.84 -8.21 6.68
CA THR A 266 -4.76 -9.13 5.56
C THR A 266 -3.64 -8.68 4.63
N ASN A 267 -2.41 -8.88 5.07
CA ASN A 267 -1.29 -8.85 4.16
C ASN A 267 -1.42 -10.05 3.21
N ASP A 268 -1.68 -9.80 1.94
CA ASP A 268 -1.48 -10.78 0.87
C ASP A 268 0.03 -11.11 0.83
N TYR A 269 0.45 -11.96 1.75
CA TYR A 269 1.82 -12.46 1.79
C TYR A 269 2.02 -13.40 0.61
N LYS A 270 2.81 -12.98 -0.39
CA LYS A 270 3.25 -13.88 -1.46
C LYS A 270 4.65 -14.39 -1.13
N PRO A 271 4.92 -15.70 -1.22
CA PRO A 271 6.21 -16.26 -0.90
C PRO A 271 7.30 -15.71 -1.82
N LYS A 272 8.40 -15.25 -1.21
CA LYS A 272 9.54 -14.63 -1.90
C LYS A 272 10.54 -15.72 -2.35
N LEU A 273 10.16 -16.58 -3.31
CA LEU A 273 10.95 -17.72 -3.77
C LEU A 273 11.85 -17.42 -4.98
N ASP A 274 11.51 -16.38 -5.75
CA ASP A 274 12.15 -16.07 -7.04
C ASP A 274 13.42 -15.20 -6.92
N PHE A 275 13.76 -14.76 -5.71
CA PHE A 275 14.94 -13.95 -5.43
C PHE A 275 15.47 -14.24 -4.02
N PRO A 276 16.74 -13.84 -3.70
CA PRO A 276 17.32 -14.07 -2.39
C PRO A 276 16.49 -13.46 -1.26
N SER A 277 16.00 -14.33 -0.37
CA SER A 277 15.13 -14.01 0.76
C SER A 277 15.45 -14.95 1.93
N PRO A 278 15.02 -14.66 3.18
CA PRO A 278 15.18 -15.59 4.30
C PRO A 278 14.68 -16.99 3.98
N LEU A 279 13.57 -17.06 3.24
CA LEU A 279 12.96 -18.29 2.76
C LEU A 279 13.91 -19.12 1.89
N THR A 280 14.49 -18.50 0.86
CA THR A 280 15.44 -19.17 -0.05
C THR A 280 16.76 -19.54 0.64
N TYR A 281 17.18 -18.73 1.63
CA TYR A 281 18.36 -19.03 2.45
C TYR A 281 18.13 -20.24 3.35
N SER A 282 16.93 -20.33 3.97
CA SER A 282 16.56 -21.46 4.79
C SER A 282 16.48 -22.76 4.00
N ILE A 283 15.77 -22.76 2.84
CA ILE A 283 15.63 -23.93 1.97
C ILE A 283 16.97 -24.52 1.55
N LYS A 284 17.93 -23.64 1.17
CA LYS A 284 19.28 -24.05 0.74
C LYS A 284 20.10 -24.74 1.86
N ARG A 285 19.68 -24.57 3.12
CA ARG A 285 20.39 -25.09 4.31
C ARG A 285 19.70 -26.28 4.98
N ILE A 286 18.52 -26.67 4.49
CA ILE A 286 17.89 -27.91 4.90
C ILE A 286 18.48 -29.06 4.08
N ASN A 287 19.53 -29.68 4.62
CA ASN A 287 20.33 -30.67 3.90
C ASN A 287 19.84 -32.11 4.12
N LYS A 288 18.99 -32.37 5.13
CA LYS A 288 18.48 -33.70 5.46
C LYS A 288 17.25 -34.03 4.62
N LYS A 289 17.32 -35.08 3.78
CA LYS A 289 16.18 -35.57 2.98
C LYS A 289 15.09 -36.09 3.91
N GLY A 290 13.83 -35.66 3.68
CA GLY A 290 12.68 -36.07 4.49
C GLY A 290 12.71 -35.50 5.93
N ALA A 291 13.47 -34.42 6.18
CA ALA A 291 13.58 -33.79 7.47
C ALA A 291 12.21 -33.41 8.07
N LYS A 292 12.12 -33.50 9.38
CA LYS A 292 10.98 -32.98 10.16
C LYS A 292 11.24 -31.49 10.47
N VAL A 293 10.39 -30.61 9.99
CA VAL A 293 10.54 -29.15 10.06
C VAL A 293 9.36 -28.54 10.78
N ILE A 294 9.63 -27.64 11.72
CA ILE A 294 8.64 -26.73 12.28
C ILE A 294 8.70 -25.41 11.51
N ASP A 295 7.57 -24.95 11.01
CA ASP A 295 7.37 -23.63 10.41
C ASP A 295 6.55 -22.80 11.43
N ALA A 296 7.25 -22.06 12.29
CA ALA A 296 6.63 -21.25 13.33
C ALA A 296 6.41 -19.82 12.81
N GLY A 297 5.20 -19.29 13.01
CA GLY A 297 4.74 -18.09 12.36
C GLY A 297 4.44 -18.33 10.88
N SER A 298 3.81 -19.46 10.58
CA SER A 298 3.57 -19.93 9.21
C SER A 298 2.59 -19.06 8.42
N SER A 299 1.90 -18.12 9.08
CA SER A 299 0.88 -17.25 8.49
C SER A 299 -0.14 -18.07 7.68
N LYS A 300 -0.38 -17.72 6.42
CA LYS A 300 -1.30 -18.43 5.53
C LYS A 300 -0.83 -19.84 5.09
N GLY A 301 0.36 -20.30 5.48
CA GLY A 301 0.87 -21.65 5.21
C GLY A 301 1.66 -21.83 3.90
N TYR A 302 1.96 -20.76 3.16
CA TYR A 302 2.68 -20.85 1.87
C TYR A 302 4.03 -21.56 1.96
N MET A 303 4.83 -21.28 3.00
CA MET A 303 6.14 -21.90 3.21
C MET A 303 5.99 -23.38 3.51
N SER A 304 5.07 -23.70 4.39
CA SER A 304 4.79 -25.08 4.81
C SER A 304 4.40 -25.95 3.62
N VAL A 305 3.48 -25.48 2.76
CA VAL A 305 3.09 -26.17 1.51
C VAL A 305 4.28 -26.36 0.58
N PHE A 306 5.10 -25.32 0.43
CA PHE A 306 6.28 -25.40 -0.44
C PHE A 306 7.25 -26.46 0.07
N LEU A 307 7.54 -26.51 1.36
CA LEU A 307 8.42 -27.51 1.97
C LEU A 307 7.84 -28.93 1.87
N GLN A 308 6.53 -29.09 2.05
CA GLN A 308 5.85 -30.38 1.85
C GLN A 308 6.01 -30.91 0.41
N LYS A 309 5.84 -30.01 -0.58
CA LYS A 309 6.10 -30.34 -2.00
C LYS A 309 7.55 -30.74 -2.28
N LYS A 310 8.49 -30.30 -1.45
CA LYS A 310 9.91 -30.70 -1.51
C LYS A 310 10.19 -32.03 -0.79
N GLY A 311 9.18 -32.65 -0.19
CA GLY A 311 9.30 -33.95 0.49
C GLY A 311 9.69 -33.86 1.98
N PHE A 312 9.57 -32.68 2.61
CA PHE A 312 9.77 -32.49 4.04
C PHE A 312 8.48 -32.78 4.84
N ARG A 313 8.64 -33.24 6.08
CA ARG A 313 7.53 -33.41 7.02
C ARG A 313 7.38 -32.14 7.84
N VAL A 314 6.38 -31.31 7.51
CA VAL A 314 6.23 -29.97 8.08
C VAL A 314 5.10 -29.93 9.09
N THR A 315 5.38 -29.36 10.27
CA THR A 315 4.38 -28.94 11.25
C THR A 315 4.35 -27.40 11.25
N SER A 316 3.20 -26.85 10.97
CA SER A 316 2.97 -25.40 10.92
C SER A 316 2.40 -24.93 12.25
N ILE A 317 2.89 -23.82 12.77
CA ILE A 317 2.39 -23.22 14.02
C ILE A 317 2.12 -21.75 13.76
N ASP A 318 0.90 -21.30 14.00
CA ASP A 318 0.51 -19.88 13.91
C ASP A 318 -0.69 -19.59 14.82
N LEU A 319 -0.91 -18.30 15.11
CA LEU A 319 -2.11 -17.82 15.81
C LEU A 319 -3.34 -17.85 14.89
N CYS A 320 -3.14 -17.54 13.59
CA CYS A 320 -4.18 -17.46 12.57
C CYS A 320 -4.33 -18.78 11.83
N GLU A 321 -5.56 -19.16 11.51
CA GLU A 321 -5.82 -20.33 10.67
C GLU A 321 -5.23 -20.16 9.26
N PRO A 322 -4.68 -21.24 8.66
CA PRO A 322 -4.16 -21.21 7.31
C PRO A 322 -5.29 -20.99 6.28
N GLU A 323 -4.93 -20.54 5.07
CA GLU A 323 -5.92 -20.49 3.99
C GLU A 323 -6.50 -21.89 3.72
N SER A 324 -7.82 -21.97 3.59
CA SER A 324 -8.56 -23.22 3.35
C SER A 324 -8.15 -23.96 2.06
N VAL A 325 -7.50 -23.26 1.13
CA VAL A 325 -6.93 -23.83 -0.12
C VAL A 325 -5.72 -24.73 0.17
N PHE A 326 -5.05 -24.57 1.34
CA PHE A 326 -3.86 -25.32 1.71
C PHE A 326 -4.21 -26.48 2.62
N ASN A 327 -4.10 -27.69 2.12
CA ASN A 327 -4.22 -28.92 2.93
C ASN A 327 -2.90 -29.11 3.71
N LEU A 328 -2.77 -28.47 4.87
CA LEU A 328 -1.65 -28.65 5.77
C LEU A 328 -1.88 -29.88 6.62
N HIS A 329 -1.05 -30.92 6.46
CA HIS A 329 -1.20 -32.19 7.17
C HIS A 329 -1.07 -32.07 8.69
N ASN A 330 -0.22 -31.15 9.17
CA ASN A 330 0.00 -30.88 10.59
C ASN A 330 0.00 -29.36 10.82
N TYR A 331 -1.13 -28.81 11.24
CA TYR A 331 -1.26 -27.43 11.68
C TYR A 331 -1.65 -27.38 13.14
N ILE A 332 -1.00 -26.49 13.91
CA ILE A 332 -1.26 -26.25 15.32
C ILE A 332 -1.54 -24.76 15.50
N GLN A 333 -2.76 -24.44 15.91
CA GLN A 333 -3.10 -23.09 16.30
C GLN A 333 -2.50 -22.79 17.67
N HIS A 334 -1.54 -21.89 17.73
CA HIS A 334 -0.86 -21.53 18.97
C HIS A 334 -0.31 -20.11 18.92
N ASP A 335 -0.44 -19.40 20.04
CA ASP A 335 0.17 -18.08 20.23
C ASP A 335 1.62 -18.25 20.69
N LEU A 336 2.57 -17.86 19.86
CA LEU A 336 3.99 -17.95 20.18
C LEU A 336 4.45 -17.05 21.34
N ASN A 337 3.61 -16.13 21.83
CA ASN A 337 3.87 -15.36 23.04
C ASN A 337 3.53 -16.14 24.33
N LYS A 338 2.90 -17.31 24.23
CA LYS A 338 2.64 -18.19 25.37
C LYS A 338 3.88 -18.96 25.78
N GLU A 339 3.90 -19.40 27.05
CA GLU A 339 5.10 -19.95 27.67
C GLU A 339 5.58 -21.29 27.06
N LEU A 340 4.71 -22.19 26.67
CA LEU A 340 5.10 -23.53 26.18
C LEU A 340 4.45 -23.87 24.85
N TRP A 341 5.24 -24.44 23.96
CA TRP A 341 4.74 -24.99 22.71
C TRP A 341 4.09 -26.36 22.96
N PRO A 342 2.95 -26.67 22.37
CA PRO A 342 2.20 -27.92 22.65
C PRO A 342 2.76 -29.14 21.90
N ILE A 343 4.07 -29.16 21.65
CA ILE A 343 4.77 -30.21 20.89
C ILE A 343 6.14 -30.52 21.49
N ASP A 344 6.60 -31.75 21.28
CA ASP A 344 7.96 -32.16 21.61
C ASP A 344 8.94 -31.77 20.53
N LEU A 345 9.74 -30.72 20.81
CA LEU A 345 10.70 -30.16 19.87
C LEU A 345 11.83 -31.11 19.50
N ASP A 346 12.16 -32.07 20.38
CA ASP A 346 13.24 -33.06 20.17
C ASP A 346 12.98 -34.04 19.03
N GLN A 347 11.76 -34.05 18.49
CA GLN A 347 11.40 -34.89 17.35
C GLN A 347 11.71 -34.24 15.99
N TYR A 348 12.13 -32.99 15.97
CA TYR A 348 12.34 -32.22 14.77
C TYR A 348 13.82 -31.99 14.45
N ASP A 349 14.12 -31.82 13.18
CA ASP A 349 15.46 -31.54 12.68
C ASP A 349 15.70 -30.03 12.51
N TYR A 350 14.66 -29.28 12.14
CA TYR A 350 14.74 -27.85 11.87
C TYR A 350 13.54 -27.11 12.48
N ILE A 351 13.82 -25.92 13.01
CA ILE A 351 12.82 -24.94 13.44
C ILE A 351 13.05 -23.67 12.65
N LEU A 352 12.02 -23.18 11.95
CA LEU A 352 12.05 -21.97 11.16
C LEU A 352 11.34 -20.84 11.91
N LEU A 353 12.05 -19.74 12.15
CA LEU A 353 11.60 -18.51 12.80
C LEU A 353 11.87 -17.35 11.83
N LEU A 354 11.20 -17.38 10.66
CA LEU A 354 11.47 -16.44 9.58
C LEU A 354 10.56 -15.22 9.67
N ASP A 355 11.15 -14.09 10.05
CA ASP A 355 10.44 -12.82 10.26
C ASP A 355 9.33 -12.95 11.31
N VAL A 356 9.65 -13.55 12.46
CA VAL A 356 8.73 -13.85 13.58
C VAL A 356 9.14 -13.11 14.85
N ILE A 357 10.42 -13.14 15.18
CA ILE A 357 10.97 -12.68 16.46
C ILE A 357 10.65 -11.21 16.74
N GLU A 358 10.65 -10.37 15.69
CA GLU A 358 10.33 -8.95 15.77
C GLU A 358 8.88 -8.65 16.13
N HIS A 359 7.98 -9.60 15.95
CA HIS A 359 6.55 -9.47 16.29
C HIS A 359 6.21 -9.91 17.71
N LEU A 360 7.14 -10.59 18.39
CA LEU A 360 6.90 -11.10 19.73
C LEU A 360 6.97 -10.00 20.77
N VAL A 361 6.11 -10.08 21.78
CA VAL A 361 6.06 -9.14 22.90
C VAL A 361 7.35 -9.20 23.75
N SER A 362 7.85 -10.39 23.99
CA SER A 362 9.09 -10.65 24.72
C SER A 362 9.95 -11.68 23.98
N PRO A 363 10.78 -11.27 23.02
CA PRO A 363 11.68 -12.15 22.30
C PRO A 363 12.62 -12.94 23.22
N GLU A 364 13.09 -12.31 24.30
CA GLU A 364 13.99 -12.91 25.29
C GLU A 364 13.32 -14.11 25.96
N ASN A 365 12.11 -13.93 26.51
CA ASN A 365 11.34 -15.00 27.14
C ASN A 365 11.02 -16.14 26.16
N PHE A 366 10.64 -15.79 24.93
CA PHE A 366 10.40 -16.78 23.87
C PHE A 366 11.61 -17.67 23.61
N ILE A 367 12.80 -17.07 23.49
CA ILE A 367 14.04 -17.82 23.25
C ILE A 367 14.44 -18.66 24.45
N ASP A 368 14.21 -18.19 25.69
CA ASP A 368 14.44 -18.94 26.90
C ASP A 368 13.53 -20.16 26.98
N VAL A 369 12.25 -20.03 26.68
CA VAL A 369 11.27 -21.14 26.62
C VAL A 369 11.67 -22.14 25.53
N LEU A 370 12.03 -21.65 24.33
CA LEU A 370 12.52 -22.49 23.24
C LEU A 370 13.73 -23.32 23.69
N LYS A 371 14.69 -22.68 24.40
CA LYS A 371 15.86 -23.34 24.95
C LYS A 371 15.51 -24.40 26.00
N TYR A 372 14.56 -24.09 26.86
CA TYR A 372 14.10 -25.01 27.90
C TYR A 372 13.44 -26.29 27.33
N GLN A 373 12.65 -26.14 26.24
CA GLN A 373 11.95 -27.26 25.62
C GLN A 373 12.86 -28.16 24.74
N ILE A 374 13.99 -27.62 24.23
CA ILE A 374 14.94 -28.41 23.44
C ILE A 374 15.91 -29.16 24.38
N ARG A 375 15.75 -30.48 24.49
CA ARG A 375 16.63 -31.36 25.30
C ARG A 375 17.74 -32.00 24.48
N LYS A 376 17.43 -32.42 23.23
CA LYS A 376 18.38 -33.02 22.27
C LYS A 376 19.12 -31.98 21.46
N THR A 377 20.20 -31.47 22.01
CA THR A 377 20.89 -30.28 21.49
C THR A 377 21.75 -30.48 20.22
N GLN A 378 22.04 -31.72 19.82
CA GLN A 378 23.03 -31.96 18.73
C GLN A 378 22.42 -32.04 17.31
N SER A 379 21.14 -32.34 17.18
CA SER A 379 20.50 -32.61 15.88
C SER A 379 19.66 -31.46 15.33
N ILE A 380 19.20 -30.55 16.18
CA ILE A 380 18.29 -29.46 15.77
C ILE A 380 19.05 -28.26 15.26
N ARG A 381 18.59 -27.68 14.16
CA ARG A 381 19.04 -26.38 13.66
C ARG A 381 17.85 -25.42 13.63
N ILE A 382 18.09 -24.20 14.08
CA ILE A 382 17.10 -23.12 14.07
C ILE A 382 17.53 -22.12 13.00
N HIS A 383 16.65 -21.85 12.06
CA HIS A 383 16.83 -20.79 11.06
C HIS A 383 15.97 -19.60 11.49
N ALA A 384 16.60 -18.49 11.82
CA ALA A 384 15.91 -17.28 12.25
C ALA A 384 16.23 -16.10 11.34
N SER A 385 15.24 -15.27 11.06
CA SER A 385 15.43 -14.01 10.34
C SER A 385 14.64 -12.87 10.96
N THR A 386 15.10 -11.66 10.69
CA THR A 386 14.42 -10.39 11.07
C THR A 386 14.91 -9.23 10.23
N GLY A 387 14.18 -8.12 10.23
CA GLY A 387 14.60 -6.86 9.62
C GLY A 387 15.86 -6.28 10.26
N ASN A 388 16.77 -5.72 9.45
CA ASN A 388 17.98 -5.04 9.94
C ASN A 388 17.74 -3.54 10.08
N VAL A 389 17.49 -3.04 11.28
CA VAL A 389 17.35 -1.59 11.53
C VAL A 389 18.64 -0.81 11.24
N GLY A 390 19.78 -1.50 11.24
CA GLY A 390 21.09 -0.93 10.86
C GLY A 390 21.31 -0.76 9.35
N PHE A 391 20.31 -1.07 8.50
CA PHE A 391 20.38 -0.90 7.05
C PHE A 391 20.64 0.56 6.67
N ILE A 392 21.44 0.78 5.64
CA ILE A 392 21.90 2.12 5.26
C ILE A 392 20.76 3.11 5.05
N ILE A 393 19.64 2.69 4.45
CA ILE A 393 18.48 3.55 4.23
C ILE A 393 17.87 3.99 5.57
N THR A 394 17.73 3.08 6.53
CA THR A 394 17.20 3.41 7.87
C THR A 394 18.13 4.38 8.61
N ARG A 395 19.44 4.19 8.49
CA ARG A 395 20.42 5.13 9.05
C ARG A 395 20.34 6.51 8.40
N PHE A 396 20.17 6.58 7.08
CA PHE A 396 19.96 7.83 6.37
C PHE A 396 18.67 8.53 6.84
N MET A 397 17.58 7.78 6.98
CA MET A 397 16.33 8.33 7.53
C MET A 397 16.55 8.94 8.91
N LEU A 398 17.24 8.23 9.81
CA LEU A 398 17.56 8.73 11.15
C LEU A 398 18.44 9.98 11.12
N LEU A 399 19.41 10.06 10.20
CA LEU A 399 20.28 11.25 10.03
C LEU A 399 19.48 12.51 9.70
N PHE A 400 18.33 12.35 8.99
CA PHE A 400 17.40 13.43 8.69
C PHE A 400 16.22 13.52 9.68
N GLY A 401 16.33 12.94 10.87
CA GLY A 401 15.29 12.98 11.90
C GLY A 401 14.03 12.21 11.53
N GLN A 402 14.10 11.26 10.58
CA GLN A 402 12.98 10.46 10.12
C GLN A 402 13.07 9.04 10.70
N PHE A 403 12.06 8.66 11.49
CA PHE A 403 11.92 7.29 12.01
C PHE A 403 10.45 6.91 11.98
N ASN A 404 9.96 6.70 10.78
CA ASN A 404 8.53 6.52 10.52
C ASN A 404 8.19 5.05 10.28
N TYR A 405 7.29 4.52 11.10
CA TYR A 405 6.73 3.19 10.88
C TYR A 405 5.74 3.19 9.72
N GLY A 406 5.75 2.13 8.93
CA GLY A 406 4.85 1.90 7.81
C GLY A 406 4.15 0.55 7.91
N LYS A 407 3.34 0.22 6.91
CA LYS A 407 2.61 -1.07 6.87
C LYS A 407 3.48 -2.26 6.46
N ARG A 408 4.73 -2.04 6.06
CA ARG A 408 5.66 -3.08 5.59
C ARG A 408 7.10 -2.60 5.74
N GLY A 409 8.02 -3.54 5.81
CA GLY A 409 9.44 -3.26 5.79
C GLY A 409 10.13 -3.40 7.13
N ILE A 410 11.32 -2.80 7.29
CA ILE A 410 12.11 -2.89 8.53
C ILE A 410 11.38 -2.21 9.68
N LEU A 411 10.75 -1.06 9.41
CA LEU A 411 9.92 -0.31 10.37
C LEU A 411 8.44 -0.61 10.12
N ASP A 412 8.03 -1.86 10.27
CA ASP A 412 6.62 -2.26 10.19
C ASP A 412 5.89 -1.91 11.49
N LEU A 413 4.64 -1.44 11.37
CA LEU A 413 3.78 -1.09 12.53
C LEU A 413 3.55 -2.26 13.50
N SER A 414 3.68 -3.50 13.02
CA SER A 414 3.53 -4.70 13.83
C SER A 414 4.82 -5.16 14.52
N HIS A 415 5.97 -4.53 14.22
CA HIS A 415 7.24 -4.87 14.86
C HIS A 415 7.29 -4.26 16.27
N THR A 416 7.30 -5.10 17.27
CA THR A 416 7.46 -4.70 18.68
C THR A 416 8.93 -4.48 19.05
N ARG A 417 9.85 -5.14 18.33
CA ARG A 417 11.29 -5.07 18.56
C ARG A 417 12.07 -4.91 17.25
N LEU A 418 13.08 -4.07 17.25
CA LEU A 418 13.96 -3.85 16.10
C LEU A 418 15.37 -4.36 16.41
N PHE A 419 15.98 -5.03 15.43
CA PHE A 419 17.28 -5.68 15.62
C PHE A 419 18.34 -5.15 14.66
N THR A 420 19.58 -5.12 15.16
CA THR A 420 20.82 -5.06 14.35
C THR A 420 21.45 -6.44 14.33
N PHE A 421 22.45 -6.68 13.47
CA PHE A 421 23.22 -7.94 13.48
C PHE A 421 23.75 -8.30 14.86
N ARG A 422 24.24 -7.31 15.59
CA ARG A 422 24.81 -7.54 16.93
C ARG A 422 23.74 -7.89 17.96
N THR A 423 22.64 -7.18 17.97
CA THR A 423 21.59 -7.40 18.98
C THR A 423 20.81 -8.70 18.71
N PHE A 424 20.54 -9.03 17.45
CA PHE A 424 19.86 -10.27 17.07
C PHE A 424 20.73 -11.51 17.36
N LYS A 425 22.01 -11.45 17.06
CA LYS A 425 22.96 -12.52 17.40
C LYS A 425 23.05 -12.73 18.93
N ARG A 426 23.19 -11.62 19.69
CA ARG A 426 23.26 -11.67 21.16
C ARG A 426 22.02 -12.26 21.81
N LEU A 427 20.85 -12.03 21.27
CA LEU A 427 19.60 -12.60 21.80
C LEU A 427 19.70 -14.11 21.95
N PHE A 428 20.22 -14.81 20.95
CA PHE A 428 20.39 -16.26 20.98
C PHE A 428 21.63 -16.69 21.80
N GLU A 429 22.75 -15.99 21.64
CA GLU A 429 24.00 -16.36 22.36
C GLU A 429 23.83 -16.29 23.89
N GLN A 430 23.11 -15.27 24.38
CA GLN A 430 22.84 -15.10 25.82
C GLN A 430 21.87 -16.12 26.38
N ALA A 431 20.97 -16.65 25.56
CA ALA A 431 20.04 -17.72 25.93
C ALA A 431 20.67 -19.14 25.79
N GLY A 432 21.94 -19.27 25.55
CA GLY A 432 22.63 -20.56 25.49
C GLY A 432 22.54 -21.28 24.14
N PHE A 433 22.60 -20.52 23.05
CA PHE A 433 22.74 -21.04 21.69
C PHE A 433 24.09 -20.69 21.08
N ASP A 434 24.54 -21.49 20.11
CA ASP A 434 25.67 -21.18 19.23
C ASP A 434 25.13 -20.68 17.90
N VAL A 435 25.62 -19.54 17.42
CA VAL A 435 25.28 -19.03 16.10
C VAL A 435 26.32 -19.55 15.11
N GLU A 436 25.93 -20.56 14.31
CA GLU A 436 26.83 -21.24 13.36
C GLU A 436 27.06 -20.40 12.09
N GLU A 437 26.03 -19.69 11.64
CA GLU A 437 26.12 -18.85 10.43
C GLU A 437 25.37 -17.54 10.61
N VAL A 438 25.96 -16.46 10.08
CA VAL A 438 25.37 -15.11 10.04
C VAL A 438 25.38 -14.60 8.61
N CYS A 439 24.21 -14.46 7.99
CA CYS A 439 24.07 -14.00 6.62
C CYS A 439 23.30 -12.67 6.55
N GLY A 440 23.70 -11.85 5.60
CA GLY A 440 22.94 -10.70 5.16
C GLY A 440 22.04 -11.06 3.99
N VAL A 441 20.78 -10.67 4.06
CA VAL A 441 19.79 -10.84 2.99
C VAL A 441 19.60 -9.50 2.28
N PRO A 442 19.68 -9.46 0.94
CA PRO A 442 19.56 -8.21 0.19
C PRO A 442 18.15 -7.64 0.22
N ALA A 443 18.05 -6.36 -0.14
CA ALA A 443 16.76 -5.70 -0.31
C ALA A 443 15.95 -6.34 -1.45
N PRO A 444 14.61 -6.45 -1.30
CA PRO A 444 13.76 -7.14 -2.27
C PRO A 444 13.43 -6.26 -3.48
N PHE A 445 14.43 -5.83 -4.24
CA PHE A 445 14.27 -4.95 -5.41
C PHE A 445 13.24 -5.43 -6.44
N PRO A 446 13.07 -6.75 -6.71
CA PRO A 446 12.03 -7.20 -7.62
C PRO A 446 10.60 -6.91 -7.15
N LEU A 447 10.38 -6.79 -5.84
CA LEU A 447 9.06 -6.36 -5.31
C LEU A 447 8.85 -4.85 -5.47
N ALA A 448 9.93 -4.07 -5.48
CA ALA A 448 9.90 -2.62 -5.58
C ALA A 448 9.72 -2.12 -7.02
N PHE A 449 10.47 -2.72 -7.94
CA PHE A 449 10.63 -2.23 -9.32
C PHE A 449 10.15 -3.24 -10.37
N GLY A 450 9.52 -4.36 -9.94
CA GLY A 450 9.14 -5.45 -10.85
C GLY A 450 10.31 -6.36 -11.20
N LYS A 451 10.00 -7.51 -11.84
CA LYS A 451 10.99 -8.48 -12.32
C LYS A 451 11.55 -8.02 -13.67
N ASN A 452 12.61 -7.23 -13.67
CA ASN A 452 13.28 -6.71 -14.85
C ASN A 452 14.81 -6.70 -14.67
N TRP A 453 15.54 -6.31 -15.72
CA TRP A 453 17.00 -6.28 -15.70
C TRP A 453 17.55 -5.25 -14.70
N VAL A 454 16.85 -4.14 -14.47
CA VAL A 454 17.26 -3.09 -13.51
C VAL A 454 17.20 -3.65 -12.09
N SER A 455 16.10 -4.29 -11.70
CA SER A 455 15.98 -4.90 -10.37
C SER A 455 17.01 -6.02 -10.15
N SER A 456 17.34 -6.78 -11.20
CA SER A 456 18.37 -7.81 -11.15
C SER A 456 19.76 -7.21 -10.97
N MET A 457 20.08 -6.13 -11.67
CA MET A 457 21.34 -5.40 -11.52
C MET A 457 21.46 -4.79 -10.11
N MET A 458 20.41 -4.14 -9.61
CA MET A 458 20.39 -3.58 -8.24
C MET A 458 20.58 -4.67 -7.19
N LEU A 459 19.95 -5.82 -7.37
CA LEU A 459 20.11 -6.98 -6.49
C LEU A 459 21.56 -7.49 -6.47
N TRP A 460 22.17 -7.65 -7.63
CA TRP A 460 23.57 -8.05 -7.76
C TRP A 460 24.52 -7.04 -7.10
N MET A 461 24.34 -5.73 -7.36
CA MET A 461 25.12 -4.68 -6.71
C MET A 461 24.97 -4.72 -5.19
N ASN A 462 23.74 -4.86 -4.69
CA ASN A 462 23.49 -4.94 -3.25
C ASN A 462 24.18 -6.16 -2.62
N GLN A 463 24.18 -7.33 -3.30
CA GLN A 463 24.91 -8.51 -2.85
C GLN A 463 26.42 -8.27 -2.77
N LEU A 464 27.02 -7.53 -3.70
CA LEU A 464 28.42 -7.12 -3.62
C LEU A 464 28.69 -6.20 -2.42
N MET A 465 27.81 -5.22 -2.20
CA MET A 465 27.92 -4.30 -1.07
C MET A 465 27.77 -5.03 0.29
N ILE A 466 26.93 -6.07 0.36
CA ILE A 466 26.78 -6.92 1.56
C ILE A 466 28.10 -7.62 1.90
N LYS A 467 28.93 -8.00 0.90
CA LYS A 467 30.27 -8.57 1.15
C LYS A 467 31.21 -7.54 1.78
N LEU A 468 31.06 -6.24 1.49
CA LEU A 468 31.85 -5.17 2.10
C LEU A 468 31.40 -4.88 3.54
N SER A 469 30.07 -4.80 3.76
CA SER A 469 29.51 -4.59 5.10
C SER A 469 28.10 -5.16 5.21
N LYS A 470 27.98 -6.32 5.87
CA LYS A 470 26.68 -6.94 6.14
C LYS A 470 25.77 -6.01 6.94
N SER A 471 26.31 -5.32 7.94
CA SER A 471 25.54 -4.45 8.84
C SER A 471 24.91 -3.25 8.11
N LEU A 472 25.60 -2.69 7.10
CA LEU A 472 25.13 -1.51 6.37
C LEU A 472 24.21 -1.86 5.19
N PHE A 473 24.50 -2.93 4.47
CA PHE A 473 23.89 -3.16 3.17
C PHE A 473 22.88 -4.31 3.14
N SER A 474 22.72 -5.07 4.25
CA SER A 474 21.67 -6.08 4.32
C SER A 474 20.35 -5.48 4.78
N TYR A 475 19.29 -5.83 4.08
CA TYR A 475 17.92 -5.47 4.43
C TYR A 475 17.38 -6.32 5.58
N GLN A 476 17.70 -7.64 5.56
CA GLN A 476 17.35 -8.57 6.64
C GLN A 476 18.58 -9.32 7.15
N ILE A 477 18.47 -9.84 8.35
CA ILE A 477 19.45 -10.68 9.02
C ILE A 477 18.94 -12.12 8.95
N PHE A 478 19.81 -13.06 8.63
CA PHE A 478 19.51 -14.49 8.66
C PHE A 478 20.56 -15.22 9.48
N LEU A 479 20.13 -16.06 10.43
CA LEU A 479 20.98 -16.83 11.31
C LEU A 479 20.69 -18.32 11.17
N VAL A 480 21.76 -19.14 11.24
CA VAL A 480 21.67 -20.58 11.52
C VAL A 480 22.21 -20.80 12.92
N ILE A 481 21.41 -21.44 13.76
CA ILE A 481 21.60 -21.47 15.21
C ILE A 481 21.47 -22.90 15.69
N ARG A 482 22.31 -23.28 16.67
CA ARG A 482 22.29 -24.56 17.34
C ARG A 482 22.16 -24.36 18.84
N PRO A 483 21.28 -25.13 19.54
CA PRO A 483 21.22 -25.09 21.01
C PRO A 483 22.48 -25.70 21.61
N ARG A 484 23.08 -25.06 22.65
CA ARG A 484 24.13 -25.66 23.48
C ARG A 484 23.52 -26.70 24.40
N PRO A 485 24.28 -27.73 24.78
CA PRO A 485 23.84 -28.65 25.84
C PRO A 485 23.47 -27.91 27.14
N SER A 486 22.37 -28.29 27.75
CA SER A 486 22.01 -27.76 29.07
C SER A 486 22.93 -28.35 30.16
N THR A 487 23.10 -27.62 31.26
CA THR A 487 23.87 -28.11 32.44
C THR A 487 23.31 -29.42 32.97
N ASP A 488 21.99 -29.61 32.98
CA ASP A 488 21.34 -30.85 33.39
C ASP A 488 21.70 -32.03 32.49
N TYR A 489 21.69 -31.79 31.16
CA TYR A 489 22.10 -32.81 30.19
C TYR A 489 23.58 -33.19 30.36
N LEU A 490 24.46 -32.20 30.58
CA LEU A 490 25.90 -32.44 30.82
C LEU A 490 26.10 -33.21 32.12
N LEU A 491 25.36 -32.88 33.19
CA LEU A 491 25.43 -33.58 34.45
C LEU A 491 24.94 -35.04 34.29
N MET A 492 23.81 -35.26 33.63
CA MET A 492 23.32 -36.59 33.32
C MET A 492 24.33 -37.43 32.52
N ARG A 493 24.97 -36.83 31.52
CA ARG A 493 26.03 -37.51 30.75
C ARG A 493 27.24 -37.82 31.60
N ALA A 494 27.67 -36.91 32.47
CA ALA A 494 28.78 -37.14 33.40
C ALA A 494 28.48 -38.30 34.35
N THR A 495 27.28 -38.34 34.93
CA THR A 495 26.83 -39.44 35.80
C THR A 495 26.86 -40.79 35.06
N LYS A 496 26.29 -40.81 33.83
CA LYS A 496 26.28 -42.05 33.04
C LYS A 496 27.67 -42.50 32.64
N SER A 497 28.58 -41.56 32.33
CA SER A 497 29.99 -41.89 32.05
C SER A 497 30.72 -42.49 33.25
N VAL A 498 30.38 -42.10 34.47
CA VAL A 498 30.89 -42.71 35.69
C VAL A 498 30.39 -44.16 35.83
N GLU A 499 29.08 -44.39 35.62
CA GLU A 499 28.49 -45.72 35.65
C GLU A 499 29.14 -46.66 34.60
N GLU A 500 29.37 -46.18 33.40
CA GLU A 500 30.05 -46.95 32.35
C GLU A 500 31.49 -47.24 32.70
N LYS A 501 32.25 -46.31 33.25
CA LYS A 501 33.64 -46.52 33.69
C LYS A 501 33.75 -47.44 34.90
N THR A 502 32.80 -47.34 35.84
CA THR A 502 32.80 -48.22 37.04
C THR A 502 32.40 -49.66 36.72
N ARG A 503 31.74 -49.93 35.59
CA ARG A 503 31.48 -51.30 35.12
C ARG A 503 32.72 -52.03 34.58
N PHE A 504 33.79 -51.30 34.27
CA PHE A 504 35.06 -51.81 33.74
C PHE A 504 36.19 -51.81 34.81
N LEU A 505 35.89 -51.36 36.06
CA LEU A 505 36.76 -51.47 37.21
C LEU A 505 36.30 -52.64 38.10
#